data_90aa26ae1d8b3522f5c26473c70b2711
#
_entry.id   90aa26ae1d8b3522f5c26473c70b2711
#
_cell.length_a   1.000
_cell.length_b   1.000
_cell.length_c   1.000
_cell.angle_alpha   90.00
_cell.angle_beta   90.00
_cell.angle_gamma   90.00
#
_symmetry.space_group_name_H-M   'P 1'
#
loop_
_entity.id
_entity.type
_entity.pdbx_description
1 polymer ?
#
loop_
_entity_poly.entity_id
_entity_poly.type
_entity_poly.pdbx_seq_one_letter_code
_entity_poly.pdbx_strand_id
1 'polypeptide(L)'
;MIRQGYKNNHITIAKALGIIFMVMGHAWTNTYLHDIIYLFHMPLFFFCSGYFFNNEDSFINILKKRINKLYLPYFKWTLLVFLLHNVFYYLHIYNKNFGLTYYSQNYFYIKDFSKYIFNIFIFMNGSETRLLGGFWFIKVLLWTSLITAFFRSIEKKMNATVVLKLLLFISIPLSILCRKYNIGMPIIGSLDIVFMAITFYLLGFYWRKYEPKITYNIYSVLFTLICICAIPYFWKDPSMFVPQNLIIYYYISALIGIFFCFGVSFLLKRYNISLLYYIGNHSFTILALHFFSFKIISLWIIYINHLSLDYLGIFPVIEGCNSAYYIAYTIVGIFIPLFFSFFYRLFVKAVVKSILHIPLICNILKQ
;
A
#
# COMPACT_ATOMS: atom_id res chain seq x y z
N MET A 1 13.01 2.88 -26.76
CA MET A 1 12.38 4.11 -26.24
C MET A 1 10.88 3.89 -26.11
N ILE A 2 10.40 3.20 -25.08
CA ILE A 2 8.98 2.93 -24.90
C ILE A 2 8.45 4.02 -23.96
N ARG A 3 7.81 5.04 -24.54
CA ARG A 3 6.83 5.85 -23.81
C ARG A 3 5.71 4.92 -23.37
N GLN A 4 5.81 4.33 -22.19
CA GLN A 4 4.61 3.88 -21.49
C GLN A 4 3.82 5.15 -21.18
N GLY A 5 2.89 5.50 -22.09
CA GLY A 5 1.93 6.56 -21.84
C GLY A 5 1.21 6.19 -20.55
N TYR A 6 1.40 6.98 -19.49
CA TYR A 6 0.62 6.88 -18.28
C TYR A 6 -0.84 6.96 -18.70
N LYS A 7 -1.60 5.86 -18.52
CA LYS A 7 -3.03 5.89 -18.79
C LYS A 7 -3.65 6.87 -17.80
N ASN A 8 -3.88 8.11 -18.24
CA ASN A 8 -4.62 9.11 -17.49
C ASN A 8 -6.09 8.67 -17.45
N ASN A 9 -6.45 7.89 -16.46
CA ASN A 9 -7.81 7.44 -16.22
C ASN A 9 -8.19 7.72 -14.76
N HIS A 10 -9.49 7.70 -14.48
CA HIS A 10 -10.02 7.96 -13.14
C HIS A 10 -9.48 6.97 -12.08
N ILE A 11 -9.12 5.73 -12.45
CA ILE A 11 -8.52 4.77 -11.52
C ILE A 11 -7.15 5.24 -11.01
N THR A 12 -6.37 5.94 -11.86
CA THR A 12 -5.10 6.53 -11.42
C THR A 12 -5.35 7.62 -10.38
N ILE A 13 -6.42 8.43 -10.54
CA ILE A 13 -6.84 9.42 -9.55
C ILE A 13 -7.37 8.71 -8.29
N ALA A 14 -8.17 7.64 -8.40
CA ALA A 14 -8.62 6.86 -7.24
C ALA A 14 -7.43 6.31 -6.43
N LYS A 15 -6.38 5.81 -7.09
CA LYS A 15 -5.13 5.40 -6.44
C LYS A 15 -4.41 6.58 -5.78
N ALA A 16 -4.43 7.77 -6.40
CA ALA A 16 -3.87 8.98 -5.80
C ALA A 16 -4.61 9.37 -4.52
N LEU A 17 -5.93 9.38 -4.55
CA LEU A 17 -6.76 9.60 -3.35
C LEU A 17 -6.46 8.56 -2.27
N GLY A 18 -6.40 7.28 -2.63
CA GLY A 18 -6.09 6.19 -1.70
C GLY A 18 -4.74 6.36 -1.02
N ILE A 19 -3.67 6.72 -1.76
CA ILE A 19 -2.35 6.91 -1.16
C ILE A 19 -2.26 8.18 -0.31
N ILE A 20 -2.95 9.26 -0.72
CA ILE A 20 -3.07 10.48 0.08
C ILE A 20 -3.78 10.16 1.41
N PHE A 21 -4.93 9.50 1.36
CA PHE A 21 -5.65 9.07 2.55
C PHE A 21 -4.84 8.12 3.43
N MET A 22 -4.07 7.19 2.84
CA MET A 22 -3.18 6.30 3.60
C MET A 22 -2.14 7.10 4.40
N VAL A 23 -1.46 8.07 3.78
CA VAL A 23 -0.49 8.93 4.46
C VAL A 23 -1.17 9.79 5.53
N MET A 24 -2.34 10.37 5.22
CA MET A 24 -3.15 11.12 6.21
C MET A 24 -3.53 10.23 7.38
N GLY A 25 -4.02 9.02 7.15
CA GLY A 25 -4.43 8.10 8.22
C GLY A 25 -3.29 7.76 9.16
N HIS A 26 -2.06 7.64 8.66
CA HIS A 26 -0.87 7.43 9.50
C HIS A 26 -0.36 8.72 10.18
N ALA A 27 -0.67 9.88 9.64
CA ALA A 27 -0.30 11.18 10.23
C ALA A 27 -1.30 11.63 11.32
N TRP A 28 -2.58 11.29 11.16
CA TRP A 28 -3.69 11.73 12.02
C TRP A 28 -4.18 10.60 12.93
N THR A 29 -3.27 9.92 13.61
CA THR A 29 -3.61 8.83 14.54
C THR A 29 -4.61 9.28 15.62
N ASN A 30 -5.45 8.35 16.05
CA ASN A 30 -6.44 8.55 17.10
C ASN A 30 -7.44 9.71 16.86
N THR A 31 -7.70 10.05 15.61
CA THR A 31 -8.67 11.09 15.24
C THR A 31 -9.87 10.54 14.51
N TYR A 32 -10.95 11.30 14.49
CA TYR A 32 -12.14 10.97 13.69
C TYR A 32 -11.83 10.80 12.20
N LEU A 33 -10.89 11.58 11.66
CA LEU A 33 -10.43 11.48 10.29
C LEU A 33 -9.70 10.16 10.04
N HIS A 34 -8.88 9.70 10.99
CA HIS A 34 -8.25 8.38 10.96
C HIS A 34 -9.31 7.29 10.79
N ASP A 35 -10.36 7.30 11.62
CA ASP A 35 -11.42 6.30 11.58
C ASP A 35 -12.14 6.27 10.22
N ILE A 36 -12.46 7.44 9.65
CA ILE A 36 -13.04 7.54 8.30
C ILE A 36 -12.11 6.88 7.26
N ILE A 37 -10.84 7.21 7.28
CA ILE A 37 -9.87 6.74 6.29
C ILE A 37 -9.66 5.23 6.38
N TYR A 38 -9.57 4.69 7.58
CA TYR A 38 -9.29 3.28 7.83
C TYR A 38 -10.44 2.34 7.44
N LEU A 39 -11.65 2.88 7.24
CA LEU A 39 -12.77 2.10 6.69
C LEU A 39 -12.45 1.54 5.29
N PHE A 40 -11.71 2.26 4.44
CA PHE A 40 -11.70 1.93 3.01
C PHE A 40 -10.36 2.06 2.28
N HIS A 41 -9.34 2.77 2.80
CA HIS A 41 -8.13 3.06 2.03
C HIS A 41 -7.39 1.81 1.56
N MET A 42 -7.29 0.77 2.39
CA MET A 42 -6.64 -0.49 1.99
C MET A 42 -7.51 -1.33 1.04
N PRO A 43 -8.82 -1.55 1.32
CA PRO A 43 -9.74 -2.15 0.37
C PRO A 43 -9.73 -1.50 -1.01
N LEU A 44 -9.63 -0.17 -1.09
CA LEU A 44 -9.54 0.57 -2.36
C LEU A 44 -8.35 0.13 -3.22
N PHE A 45 -7.18 -0.13 -2.62
CA PHE A 45 -6.01 -0.60 -3.37
C PHE A 45 -6.17 -2.03 -3.89
N PHE A 46 -6.79 -2.93 -3.11
CA PHE A 46 -7.10 -4.28 -3.58
C PHE A 46 -8.11 -4.21 -4.73
N PHE A 47 -9.15 -3.40 -4.60
CA PHE A 47 -10.17 -3.19 -5.62
C PHE A 47 -9.55 -2.61 -6.92
N CYS A 48 -8.73 -1.56 -6.84
CA CYS A 48 -8.02 -1.00 -7.99
C CYS A 48 -7.08 -2.02 -8.64
N SER A 49 -6.43 -2.87 -7.87
CA SER A 49 -5.54 -3.92 -8.39
C SER A 49 -6.32 -4.99 -9.14
N GLY A 50 -7.49 -5.38 -8.63
CA GLY A 50 -8.41 -6.29 -9.29
C GLY A 50 -9.02 -5.71 -10.57
N TYR A 51 -9.34 -4.44 -10.57
CA TYR A 51 -9.82 -3.73 -11.77
C TYR A 51 -8.86 -3.87 -12.96
N PHE A 52 -7.55 -3.87 -12.70
CA PHE A 52 -6.52 -4.08 -13.72
C PHE A 52 -6.12 -5.54 -13.94
N PHE A 53 -6.79 -6.49 -13.30
CA PHE A 53 -6.50 -7.89 -13.52
C PHE A 53 -6.86 -8.28 -14.95
N ASN A 54 -5.86 -8.84 -15.69
CA ASN A 54 -6.08 -9.32 -17.03
C ASN A 54 -6.37 -10.82 -17.01
N ASN A 55 -7.59 -11.17 -17.34
CA ASN A 55 -8.08 -12.55 -17.34
C ASN A 55 -7.55 -13.39 -18.54
N GLU A 56 -6.93 -12.74 -19.54
CA GLU A 56 -6.35 -13.44 -20.69
C GLU A 56 -4.91 -13.92 -20.45
N ASP A 57 -4.21 -13.32 -19.50
CA ASP A 57 -2.85 -13.72 -19.17
C ASP A 57 -2.81 -15.17 -18.62
N SER A 58 -1.75 -15.91 -18.94
CA SER A 58 -1.46 -17.20 -18.28
C SER A 58 -0.99 -16.98 -16.84
N PHE A 59 -1.13 -18.02 -16.00
CA PHE A 59 -0.64 -17.98 -14.62
C PHE A 59 0.84 -17.58 -14.54
N ILE A 60 1.69 -18.16 -15.40
CA ILE A 60 3.13 -17.85 -15.44
C ILE A 60 3.39 -16.38 -15.80
N ASN A 61 2.63 -15.82 -16.73
CA ASN A 61 2.77 -14.41 -17.11
C ASN A 61 2.35 -13.49 -15.95
N ILE A 62 1.28 -13.84 -15.22
CA ILE A 62 0.87 -13.11 -14.03
C ILE A 62 1.93 -13.21 -12.95
N LEU A 63 2.46 -14.41 -12.67
CA LEU A 63 3.53 -14.63 -11.70
C LEU A 63 4.76 -13.76 -12.02
N LYS A 64 5.26 -13.79 -13.26
CA LYS A 64 6.38 -12.95 -13.69
C LYS A 64 6.09 -11.46 -13.50
N LYS A 65 4.88 -10.99 -13.86
CA LYS A 65 4.47 -9.59 -13.66
C LYS A 65 4.43 -9.22 -12.17
N ARG A 66 3.97 -10.12 -11.29
CA ARG A 66 3.88 -9.87 -9.84
C ARG A 66 5.25 -9.89 -9.17
N ILE A 67 6.12 -10.82 -9.55
CA ILE A 67 7.52 -10.81 -9.09
C ILE A 67 8.17 -9.47 -9.46
N ASN A 68 8.09 -9.04 -10.70
CA ASN A 68 8.74 -7.80 -11.15
C ASN A 68 8.14 -6.52 -10.56
N LYS A 69 6.81 -6.48 -10.32
CA LYS A 69 6.12 -5.25 -9.91
C LYS A 69 5.85 -5.16 -8.40
N LEU A 70 5.87 -6.27 -7.67
CA LEU A 70 5.60 -6.30 -6.24
C LEU A 70 6.80 -6.86 -5.45
N TYR A 71 7.23 -8.11 -5.76
CA TYR A 71 8.26 -8.76 -4.97
C TYR A 71 9.65 -8.11 -5.11
N LEU A 72 10.12 -7.84 -6.34
CA LEU A 72 11.43 -7.21 -6.54
C LEU A 72 11.51 -5.78 -5.96
N PRO A 73 10.52 -4.90 -6.12
CA PRO A 73 10.51 -3.62 -5.41
C PRO A 73 10.46 -3.79 -3.89
N TYR A 74 9.64 -4.73 -3.37
CA TYR A 74 9.63 -5.09 -1.96
C TYR A 74 11.04 -5.49 -1.50
N PHE A 75 11.67 -6.46 -2.20
CA PHE A 75 13.00 -6.96 -1.88
C PHE A 75 14.05 -5.83 -1.81
N LYS A 76 14.08 -4.94 -2.82
CA LYS A 76 15.03 -3.83 -2.88
C LYS A 76 14.91 -2.89 -1.68
N TRP A 77 13.70 -2.46 -1.35
CA TRP A 77 13.48 -1.56 -0.22
C TRP A 77 13.74 -2.22 1.13
N THR A 78 13.31 -3.46 1.27
CA THR A 78 13.54 -4.22 2.51
C THR A 78 15.02 -4.50 2.73
N LEU A 79 15.77 -4.87 1.66
CA LEU A 79 17.20 -5.06 1.72
C LEU A 79 17.92 -3.76 2.12
N LEU A 80 17.54 -2.62 1.52
CA LEU A 80 18.12 -1.32 1.85
C LEU A 80 17.92 -0.99 3.33
N VAL A 81 16.69 -1.08 3.83
CA VAL A 81 16.37 -0.77 5.24
C VAL A 81 17.06 -1.76 6.18
N PHE A 82 17.15 -3.03 5.79
CA PHE A 82 17.82 -4.07 6.55
C PHE A 82 19.34 -3.82 6.67
N LEU A 83 20.02 -3.46 5.58
CA LEU A 83 21.44 -3.14 5.59
C LEU A 83 21.74 -1.85 6.37
N LEU A 84 20.83 -0.89 6.37
CA LEU A 84 20.96 0.36 7.13
C LEU A 84 20.44 0.27 8.57
N HIS A 85 20.07 -0.93 9.06
CA HIS A 85 19.44 -1.12 10.36
C HIS A 85 20.24 -0.48 11.51
N ASN A 86 21.53 -0.77 11.61
CA ASN A 86 22.38 -0.25 12.67
C ASN A 86 22.64 1.25 12.54
N VAL A 87 22.60 1.80 11.32
CA VAL A 87 22.64 3.25 11.10
C VAL A 87 21.38 3.89 11.70
N PHE A 88 20.21 3.31 11.47
CA PHE A 88 18.95 3.80 12.06
C PHE A 88 18.93 3.69 13.58
N TYR A 89 19.56 2.65 14.13
CA TYR A 89 19.73 2.51 15.58
C TYR A 89 20.65 3.62 16.14
N TYR A 90 21.77 3.88 15.49
CA TYR A 90 22.69 4.97 15.86
C TYR A 90 22.06 6.35 15.77
N LEU A 91 21.17 6.56 14.79
CA LEU A 91 20.42 7.81 14.60
C LEU A 91 19.17 7.91 15.50
N HIS A 92 19.00 7.04 16.49
CA HIS A 92 17.84 6.97 17.40
C HIS A 92 16.47 6.74 16.73
N ILE A 93 16.43 6.48 15.40
CA ILE A 93 15.22 6.09 14.68
C ILE A 93 14.71 4.73 15.17
N TYR A 94 15.64 3.84 15.53
CA TYR A 94 15.41 2.61 16.27
C TYR A 94 16.05 2.75 17.65
N ASN A 95 15.30 2.41 18.71
CA ASN A 95 15.82 2.44 20.07
C ASN A 95 14.94 1.60 21.03
N LYS A 96 15.46 1.33 22.22
CA LYS A 96 14.76 0.52 23.23
C LYS A 96 13.55 1.23 23.83
N ASN A 97 13.58 2.54 23.92
CA ASN A 97 12.60 3.30 24.71
C ASN A 97 11.24 3.36 23.99
N PHE A 98 11.27 3.52 22.66
CA PHE A 98 10.06 3.70 21.85
C PHE A 98 9.92 2.68 20.71
N GLY A 99 10.85 1.74 20.58
CA GLY A 99 10.73 0.67 19.60
C GLY A 99 9.56 -0.26 19.92
N LEU A 100 8.74 -0.59 18.93
CA LEU A 100 7.53 -1.41 19.10
C LEU A 100 7.75 -2.90 18.76
N THR A 101 8.86 -3.22 18.10
CA THR A 101 9.19 -4.58 17.68
C THR A 101 10.62 -4.92 18.06
N TYR A 102 10.95 -6.20 18.12
CA TYR A 102 12.33 -6.63 18.34
C TYR A 102 13.30 -5.96 17.37
N TYR A 103 12.92 -5.81 16.10
CA TYR A 103 13.72 -5.12 15.08
C TYR A 103 14.00 -3.66 15.45
N SER A 104 13.02 -2.92 15.92
CA SER A 104 13.19 -1.50 16.24
C SER A 104 13.80 -1.22 17.62
N GLN A 105 13.92 -2.25 18.47
CA GLN A 105 14.45 -2.11 19.83
C GLN A 105 15.92 -2.47 19.97
N ASN A 106 16.48 -3.25 19.05
CA ASN A 106 17.79 -3.86 19.22
C ASN A 106 18.78 -3.47 18.14
N TYR A 107 20.05 -3.29 18.56
CA TYR A 107 21.18 -3.27 17.64
C TYR A 107 21.42 -4.69 17.10
N PHE A 108 21.76 -4.82 15.81
CA PHE A 108 22.00 -6.11 15.19
C PHE A 108 23.47 -6.46 15.11
N TYR A 109 23.81 -7.65 15.58
CA TYR A 109 25.08 -8.34 15.36
C TYR A 109 24.98 -9.26 14.14
N ILE A 110 26.10 -9.82 13.67
CA ILE A 110 26.16 -10.67 12.46
C ILE A 110 25.17 -11.84 12.54
N LYS A 111 25.03 -12.49 13.70
CA LYS A 111 24.04 -13.58 13.89
C LYS A 111 22.57 -13.13 13.82
N ASP A 112 22.30 -11.89 14.17
CA ASP A 112 20.94 -11.36 14.02
C ASP A 112 20.60 -11.14 12.55
N PHE A 113 21.54 -10.62 11.77
CA PHE A 113 21.37 -10.50 10.32
C PHE A 113 21.09 -11.85 9.66
N SER A 114 21.82 -12.90 10.00
CA SER A 114 21.56 -14.25 9.45
C SER A 114 20.21 -14.82 9.86
N LYS A 115 19.78 -14.60 11.11
CA LYS A 115 18.49 -15.04 11.63
C LYS A 115 17.31 -14.37 10.94
N TYR A 116 17.41 -13.06 10.68
CA TYR A 116 16.28 -12.30 10.16
C TYR A 116 16.20 -12.24 8.65
N ILE A 117 17.28 -12.54 7.92
CA ILE A 117 17.30 -12.53 6.45
C ILE A 117 16.20 -13.44 5.87
N PHE A 118 16.00 -14.61 6.45
CA PHE A 118 14.98 -15.56 6.04
C PHE A 118 13.56 -15.02 6.26
N ASN A 119 13.29 -14.45 7.45
CA ASN A 119 12.00 -13.87 7.80
C ASN A 119 11.63 -12.72 6.86
N ILE A 120 12.59 -11.86 6.55
CA ILE A 120 12.37 -10.70 5.72
C ILE A 120 12.13 -11.07 4.25
N PHE A 121 12.96 -11.97 3.70
CA PHE A 121 12.92 -12.23 2.26
C PHE A 121 11.98 -13.37 1.90
N ILE A 122 11.99 -14.47 2.63
CA ILE A 122 11.14 -15.63 2.30
C ILE A 122 9.72 -15.44 2.83
N PHE A 123 9.58 -15.01 4.08
CA PHE A 123 8.27 -14.80 4.68
C PHE A 123 7.69 -13.39 4.44
N MET A 124 8.43 -12.51 3.76
CA MET A 124 8.00 -11.13 3.47
C MET A 124 7.54 -10.35 4.71
N ASN A 125 8.25 -10.47 5.82
CA ASN A 125 7.93 -9.78 7.08
C ASN A 125 8.65 -8.42 7.22
N GLY A 126 8.95 -7.74 6.12
CA GLY A 126 9.61 -6.43 6.11
C GLY A 126 8.84 -5.33 6.85
N SER A 127 7.53 -5.47 7.04
CA SER A 127 6.70 -4.55 7.84
C SER A 127 7.10 -4.50 9.32
N GLU A 128 7.76 -5.55 9.84
CA GLU A 128 8.27 -5.58 11.22
C GLU A 128 9.39 -4.55 11.46
N THR A 129 10.05 -4.06 10.41
CA THR A 129 11.03 -2.98 10.50
C THR A 129 10.40 -1.61 10.83
N ARG A 130 9.09 -1.50 10.91
CA ARG A 130 8.30 -0.28 11.12
C ARG A 130 8.45 0.77 10.03
N LEU A 131 9.67 1.15 9.62
CA LEU A 131 9.88 2.10 8.52
C LEU A 131 9.23 1.63 7.20
N LEU A 132 9.03 0.31 7.05
CA LEU A 132 8.27 -0.30 5.95
C LEU A 132 6.94 -0.89 6.45
N GLY A 133 6.33 -0.30 7.48
CA GLY A 133 5.11 -0.81 8.12
C GLY A 133 3.97 -1.10 7.14
N GLY A 134 3.83 -0.34 6.06
CA GLY A 134 2.85 -0.58 5.01
C GLY A 134 3.11 -1.80 4.11
N PHE A 135 4.26 -2.48 4.24
CA PHE A 135 4.65 -3.58 3.32
C PHE A 135 3.88 -4.89 3.57
N TRP A 136 3.17 -5.02 4.68
CA TRP A 136 2.21 -6.10 4.86
C TRP A 136 1.20 -6.18 3.70
N PHE A 137 0.79 -5.02 3.18
CA PHE A 137 -0.10 -4.91 2.03
C PHE A 137 0.49 -5.56 0.77
N ILE A 138 1.79 -5.39 0.51
CA ILE A 138 2.46 -5.95 -0.67
C ILE A 138 2.43 -7.48 -0.61
N LYS A 139 2.69 -8.07 0.57
CA LYS A 139 2.59 -9.51 0.81
C LYS A 139 1.17 -10.01 0.51
N VAL A 140 0.18 -9.39 1.10
CA VAL A 140 -1.23 -9.76 0.91
C VAL A 140 -1.64 -9.59 -0.55
N LEU A 141 -1.28 -8.48 -1.22
CA LEU A 141 -1.62 -8.27 -2.64
C LEU A 141 -0.96 -9.28 -3.57
N LEU A 142 0.29 -9.68 -3.27
CA LEU A 142 0.99 -10.72 -4.01
C LEU A 142 0.18 -12.02 -3.96
N TRP A 143 -0.13 -12.52 -2.77
CA TRP A 143 -0.87 -13.77 -2.61
C TRP A 143 -2.30 -13.70 -3.13
N THR A 144 -3.02 -12.60 -2.88
CA THR A 144 -4.36 -12.35 -3.45
C THR A 144 -4.34 -12.49 -4.97
N SER A 145 -3.37 -11.86 -5.64
CA SER A 145 -3.31 -11.91 -7.09
C SER A 145 -2.88 -13.27 -7.64
N LEU A 146 -2.01 -14.01 -6.95
CA LEU A 146 -1.58 -15.35 -7.35
C LEU A 146 -2.69 -16.38 -7.13
N ILE A 147 -3.39 -16.35 -6.01
CA ILE A 147 -4.53 -17.22 -5.73
C ILE A 147 -5.64 -16.98 -6.79
N THR A 148 -5.98 -15.71 -7.05
CA THR A 148 -6.97 -15.39 -8.08
C THR A 148 -6.54 -15.87 -9.46
N ALA A 149 -5.26 -15.71 -9.83
CA ALA A 149 -4.73 -16.20 -11.10
C ALA A 149 -4.74 -17.73 -11.20
N PHE A 150 -4.47 -18.43 -10.11
CA PHE A 150 -4.54 -19.88 -10.04
C PHE A 150 -5.98 -20.36 -10.29
N PHE A 151 -6.96 -19.82 -9.59
CA PHE A 151 -8.37 -20.19 -9.80
C PHE A 151 -8.86 -19.78 -11.21
N ARG A 152 -8.35 -18.68 -11.77
CA ARG A 152 -8.63 -18.31 -13.17
C ARG A 152 -8.06 -19.34 -14.16
N SER A 153 -6.90 -19.90 -13.91
CA SER A 153 -6.34 -20.94 -14.78
C SER A 153 -7.15 -22.26 -14.71
N ILE A 154 -7.71 -22.60 -13.55
CA ILE A 154 -8.66 -23.72 -13.42
C ILE A 154 -9.94 -23.43 -14.23
N GLU A 155 -10.50 -22.22 -14.09
CA GLU A 155 -11.69 -21.78 -14.83
C GLU A 155 -11.51 -21.91 -16.34
N LYS A 156 -10.34 -21.49 -16.86
CA LYS A 156 -9.99 -21.65 -18.27
C LYS A 156 -9.87 -23.12 -18.69
N LYS A 157 -9.20 -23.94 -17.87
CA LYS A 157 -9.03 -25.38 -18.15
C LYS A 157 -10.35 -26.15 -18.18
N MET A 158 -11.28 -25.79 -17.29
CA MET A 158 -12.61 -26.39 -17.19
C MET A 158 -13.61 -25.80 -18.19
N ASN A 159 -13.22 -24.80 -18.96
CA ASN A 159 -14.10 -24.00 -19.83
C ASN A 159 -15.36 -23.49 -19.09
N ALA A 160 -15.19 -23.17 -17.80
CA ALA A 160 -16.24 -22.71 -16.91
C ALA A 160 -16.15 -21.19 -16.67
N THR A 161 -17.25 -20.54 -16.32
CA THR A 161 -17.28 -19.10 -15.99
C THR A 161 -17.69 -18.81 -14.54
N VAL A 162 -17.69 -19.86 -13.72
CA VAL A 162 -18.27 -19.81 -12.36
C VAL A 162 -17.23 -19.82 -11.25
N VAL A 163 -16.00 -20.28 -11.53
CA VAL A 163 -14.97 -20.54 -10.48
C VAL A 163 -14.58 -19.25 -9.73
N LEU A 164 -14.33 -18.16 -10.45
CA LEU A 164 -14.02 -16.88 -9.80
C LEU A 164 -15.23 -16.28 -9.05
N LYS A 165 -16.45 -16.54 -9.50
CA LYS A 165 -17.66 -16.12 -8.76
C LYS A 165 -17.80 -16.91 -7.46
N LEU A 166 -17.58 -18.23 -7.51
CA LEU A 166 -17.56 -19.06 -6.31
C LEU A 166 -16.47 -18.62 -5.34
N LEU A 167 -15.27 -18.33 -5.83
CA LEU A 167 -14.18 -17.80 -5.01
C LEU A 167 -14.58 -16.47 -4.33
N LEU A 168 -15.25 -15.56 -5.04
CA LEU A 168 -15.77 -14.32 -4.47
C LEU A 168 -16.73 -14.56 -3.32
N PHE A 169 -17.73 -15.45 -3.50
CA PHE A 169 -18.72 -15.72 -2.47
C PHE A 169 -18.16 -16.50 -1.30
N ILE A 170 -17.25 -17.45 -1.54
CA ILE A 170 -16.64 -18.29 -0.49
C ILE A 170 -15.59 -17.50 0.30
N SER A 171 -14.93 -16.50 -0.29
CA SER A 171 -13.90 -15.70 0.39
C SER A 171 -14.46 -14.92 1.59
N ILE A 172 -15.73 -14.51 1.57
CA ILE A 172 -16.37 -13.80 2.68
C ILE A 172 -16.50 -14.70 3.93
N PRO A 173 -17.19 -15.85 3.90
CA PRO A 173 -17.24 -16.73 5.07
C PRO A 173 -15.88 -17.29 5.47
N LEU A 174 -14.97 -17.56 4.52
CA LEU A 174 -13.61 -17.99 4.85
C LEU A 174 -12.83 -16.91 5.61
N SER A 175 -13.01 -15.63 5.30
CA SER A 175 -12.37 -14.56 6.08
C SER A 175 -12.85 -14.55 7.53
N ILE A 176 -14.16 -14.79 7.76
CA ILE A 176 -14.75 -14.85 9.09
C ILE A 176 -14.23 -16.08 9.86
N LEU A 177 -14.21 -17.24 9.22
CA LEU A 177 -13.74 -18.49 9.83
C LEU A 177 -12.25 -18.43 10.17
N CYS A 178 -11.42 -17.96 9.23
CA CYS A 178 -9.99 -17.81 9.45
C CYS A 178 -9.70 -16.81 10.59
N ARG A 179 -10.47 -15.73 10.71
CA ARG A 179 -10.37 -14.77 11.82
C ARG A 179 -10.75 -15.41 13.14
N LYS A 180 -11.87 -16.16 13.17
CA LYS A 180 -12.36 -16.85 14.37
C LYS A 180 -11.33 -17.81 14.95
N TYR A 181 -10.66 -18.58 14.09
CA TYR A 181 -9.71 -19.60 14.49
C TYR A 181 -8.24 -19.14 14.38
N ASN A 182 -8.01 -17.85 14.10
CA ASN A 182 -6.67 -17.24 13.92
C ASN A 182 -5.78 -18.07 12.96
N ILE A 183 -6.35 -18.45 11.81
CA ILE A 183 -5.65 -19.30 10.84
C ILE A 183 -4.71 -18.43 9.99
N GLY A 184 -3.42 -18.79 10.00
CA GLY A 184 -2.39 -18.14 9.19
C GLY A 184 -1.32 -19.12 8.73
N MET A 185 -0.53 -18.69 7.76
CA MET A 185 0.62 -19.45 7.24
C MET A 185 1.85 -18.52 7.21
N PRO A 186 3.04 -18.98 7.63
CA PRO A 186 4.23 -18.11 7.69
C PRO A 186 4.52 -17.38 6.37
N ILE A 187 4.38 -18.08 5.24
CA ILE A 187 4.65 -17.52 3.90
C ILE A 187 3.54 -16.58 3.43
N ILE A 188 2.28 -16.92 3.70
CA ILE A 188 1.12 -16.15 3.21
C ILE A 188 0.76 -15.03 4.18
N GLY A 189 0.87 -15.27 5.47
CA GLY A 189 0.41 -14.40 6.56
C GLY A 189 -0.97 -14.82 7.07
N SER A 190 -1.73 -13.89 7.61
CA SER A 190 -3.10 -14.09 8.08
C SER A 190 -4.03 -14.37 6.90
N LEU A 191 -4.64 -15.57 6.87
CA LEU A 191 -5.50 -15.99 5.75
C LEU A 191 -6.81 -15.20 5.70
N ASP A 192 -7.33 -14.76 6.83
CA ASP A 192 -8.51 -13.91 6.92
C ASP A 192 -8.34 -12.61 6.13
N ILE A 193 -7.18 -11.92 6.29
CA ILE A 193 -6.85 -10.70 5.53
C ILE A 193 -6.72 -11.00 4.04
N VAL A 194 -6.13 -12.13 3.67
CA VAL A 194 -5.99 -12.54 2.27
C VAL A 194 -7.36 -12.80 1.64
N PHE A 195 -8.27 -13.49 2.35
CA PHE A 195 -9.64 -13.71 1.84
C PHE A 195 -10.43 -12.40 1.76
N MET A 196 -10.29 -11.49 2.73
CA MET A 196 -10.86 -10.15 2.63
C MET A 196 -10.33 -9.42 1.39
N ALA A 197 -9.03 -9.48 1.15
CA ALA A 197 -8.41 -8.86 -0.01
C ALA A 197 -8.85 -9.49 -1.34
N ILE A 198 -9.03 -10.83 -1.40
CA ILE A 198 -9.59 -11.54 -2.57
C ILE A 198 -11.00 -11.01 -2.88
N THR A 199 -11.84 -10.82 -1.87
CA THR A 199 -13.19 -10.26 -2.05
C THR A 199 -13.13 -8.90 -2.76
N PHE A 200 -12.37 -7.93 -2.23
CA PHE A 200 -12.25 -6.61 -2.84
C PHE A 200 -11.57 -6.65 -4.23
N TYR A 201 -10.59 -7.52 -4.40
CA TYR A 201 -9.90 -7.70 -5.68
C TYR A 201 -10.86 -8.22 -6.76
N LEU A 202 -11.64 -9.26 -6.47
CA LEU A 202 -12.63 -9.81 -7.39
C LEU A 202 -13.79 -8.85 -7.63
N LEU A 203 -14.24 -8.11 -6.63
CA LEU A 203 -15.21 -7.03 -6.82
C LEU A 203 -14.68 -5.98 -7.81
N GLY A 204 -13.41 -5.57 -7.70
CA GLY A 204 -12.78 -4.66 -8.66
C GLY A 204 -12.69 -5.23 -10.08
N PHE A 205 -12.38 -6.52 -10.20
CA PHE A 205 -12.35 -7.22 -11.48
C PHE A 205 -13.73 -7.25 -12.17
N TYR A 206 -14.78 -7.59 -11.43
CA TYR A 206 -16.14 -7.59 -11.99
C TYR A 206 -16.66 -6.19 -12.22
N TRP A 207 -16.34 -5.23 -11.33
CA TRP A 207 -16.74 -3.83 -11.46
C TRP A 207 -16.35 -3.22 -12.80
N ARG A 208 -15.15 -3.48 -13.31
CA ARG A 208 -14.70 -3.00 -14.62
C ARG A 208 -15.68 -3.30 -15.75
N LYS A 209 -16.43 -4.41 -15.66
CA LYS A 209 -17.44 -4.80 -16.67
C LYS A 209 -18.71 -3.94 -16.56
N TYR A 210 -19.08 -3.57 -15.35
CA TYR A 210 -20.36 -2.87 -15.09
C TYR A 210 -20.20 -1.36 -15.02
N GLU A 211 -19.01 -0.86 -14.75
CA GLU A 211 -18.72 0.56 -14.58
C GLU A 211 -19.20 1.44 -15.76
N PRO A 212 -19.09 1.05 -17.05
CA PRO A 212 -19.58 1.88 -18.15
C PRO A 212 -21.09 2.19 -18.10
N LYS A 213 -21.85 1.42 -17.31
CA LYS A 213 -23.29 1.61 -17.10
C LYS A 213 -23.62 2.48 -15.89
N ILE A 214 -22.60 2.91 -15.13
CA ILE A 214 -22.78 3.67 -13.88
C ILE A 214 -22.50 5.13 -14.14
N THR A 215 -23.44 5.96 -13.76
CA THR A 215 -23.32 7.42 -13.80
C THR A 215 -22.91 7.93 -12.43
N TYR A 216 -21.69 8.49 -12.36
CA TYR A 216 -21.24 9.20 -11.17
C TYR A 216 -21.67 10.66 -11.25
N ASN A 217 -22.40 11.12 -10.27
CA ASN A 217 -22.81 12.51 -10.14
C ASN A 217 -22.46 13.06 -8.75
N ILE A 218 -22.58 14.36 -8.58
CA ILE A 218 -22.25 15.02 -7.31
C ILE A 218 -23.11 14.53 -6.16
N TYR A 219 -24.38 14.21 -6.40
CA TYR A 219 -25.31 13.76 -5.36
C TYR A 219 -24.93 12.39 -4.82
N SER A 220 -24.48 11.46 -5.70
CA SER A 220 -24.00 10.14 -5.27
C SER A 220 -22.71 10.26 -4.45
N VAL A 221 -21.80 11.19 -4.80
CA VAL A 221 -20.59 11.48 -4.05
C VAL A 221 -20.91 12.06 -2.67
N LEU A 222 -21.81 13.05 -2.60
CA LEU A 222 -22.22 13.64 -1.32
C LEU A 222 -22.92 12.62 -0.42
N PHE A 223 -23.80 11.79 -0.98
CA PHE A 223 -24.46 10.72 -0.23
C PHE A 223 -23.45 9.74 0.37
N THR A 224 -22.50 9.24 -0.42
CA THR A 224 -21.45 8.32 0.09
C THR A 224 -20.54 9.01 1.10
N LEU A 225 -20.23 10.30 0.94
CA LEU A 225 -19.49 11.09 1.92
C LEU A 225 -20.22 11.16 3.26
N ILE A 226 -21.53 11.49 3.25
CA ILE A 226 -22.34 11.53 4.47
C ILE A 226 -22.35 10.17 5.15
N CYS A 227 -22.55 9.08 4.39
CA CYS A 227 -22.54 7.73 4.94
C CYS A 227 -21.19 7.39 5.59
N ILE A 228 -20.05 7.69 4.94
CA ILE A 228 -18.72 7.43 5.50
C ILE A 228 -18.49 8.24 6.78
N CYS A 229 -18.87 9.51 6.78
CA CYS A 229 -18.74 10.36 7.96
C CYS A 229 -19.65 9.90 9.11
N ALA A 230 -20.79 9.27 8.85
CA ALA A 230 -21.66 8.78 9.92
C ALA A 230 -21.12 7.53 10.64
N ILE A 231 -20.39 6.64 9.96
CA ILE A 231 -19.97 5.35 10.50
C ILE A 231 -19.11 5.47 11.77
N PRO A 232 -18.09 6.37 11.88
CA PRO A 232 -17.25 6.45 13.07
C PRO A 232 -17.96 6.96 14.35
N TYR A 233 -19.18 7.47 14.26
CA TYR A 233 -19.99 7.74 15.44
C TYR A 233 -20.40 6.46 16.17
N PHE A 234 -20.58 5.37 15.40
CA PHE A 234 -21.05 4.09 15.94
C PHE A 234 -19.93 3.07 16.06
N TRP A 235 -18.80 3.29 15.39
CA TRP A 235 -17.69 2.33 15.33
C TRP A 235 -16.33 3.04 15.29
N LYS A 236 -15.53 2.86 16.36
CA LYS A 236 -14.18 3.41 16.50
C LYS A 236 -13.11 2.41 16.04
N ASP A 237 -11.96 2.93 15.64
CA ASP A 237 -10.77 2.17 15.20
C ASP A 237 -11.06 1.07 14.16
N PRO A 238 -11.79 1.38 13.08
CA PRO A 238 -12.02 0.41 12.01
C PRO A 238 -10.71 0.10 11.30
N SER A 239 -10.53 -1.17 10.92
CA SER A 239 -9.38 -1.58 10.11
C SER A 239 -9.64 -2.93 9.44
N MET A 240 -8.77 -3.39 8.54
CA MET A 240 -8.86 -4.77 8.03
C MET A 240 -8.62 -5.83 9.12
N PHE A 241 -8.15 -5.43 10.32
CA PHE A 241 -7.89 -6.31 11.46
C PHE A 241 -9.03 -6.35 12.49
N VAL A 242 -10.24 -5.94 12.10
CA VAL A 242 -11.44 -5.94 12.96
C VAL A 242 -11.77 -7.32 13.54
N PRO A 243 -12.43 -7.39 14.71
CA PRO A 243 -12.99 -8.63 15.26
C PRO A 243 -13.94 -9.32 14.27
N GLN A 244 -14.08 -10.65 14.39
CA GLN A 244 -14.85 -11.46 13.42
C GLN A 244 -16.31 -11.01 13.24
N ASN A 245 -16.97 -10.55 14.31
CA ASN A 245 -18.36 -10.10 14.30
C ASN A 245 -18.56 -8.77 13.53
N LEU A 246 -17.48 -8.01 13.30
CA LEU A 246 -17.50 -6.73 12.57
C LEU A 246 -17.07 -6.85 11.10
N ILE A 247 -16.63 -8.02 10.63
CA ILE A 247 -16.11 -8.19 9.26
C ILE A 247 -17.16 -7.81 8.21
N ILE A 248 -18.43 -8.18 8.40
CA ILE A 248 -19.51 -7.83 7.44
C ILE A 248 -19.72 -6.30 7.41
N TYR A 249 -19.75 -5.65 8.57
CA TYR A 249 -19.85 -4.19 8.64
C TYR A 249 -18.66 -3.52 7.95
N TYR A 250 -17.45 -4.09 8.12
CA TYR A 250 -16.26 -3.61 7.44
C TYR A 250 -16.38 -3.72 5.91
N TYR A 251 -16.90 -4.84 5.38
CA TYR A 251 -17.11 -4.98 3.94
C TYR A 251 -18.04 -3.90 3.40
N ILE A 252 -19.16 -3.64 4.08
CA ILE A 252 -20.15 -2.65 3.66
C ILE A 252 -19.54 -1.24 3.69
N SER A 253 -18.92 -0.86 4.80
CA SER A 253 -18.31 0.46 4.97
C SER A 253 -17.18 0.70 3.98
N ALA A 254 -16.34 -0.31 3.73
CA ALA A 254 -15.27 -0.23 2.75
C ALA A 254 -15.81 -0.02 1.32
N LEU A 255 -16.91 -0.68 0.94
CA LEU A 255 -17.54 -0.47 -0.36
C LEU A 255 -18.07 0.95 -0.51
N ILE A 256 -18.70 1.51 0.52
CA ILE A 256 -19.17 2.92 0.50
C ILE A 256 -17.98 3.85 0.24
N GLY A 257 -16.83 3.64 0.93
CA GLY A 257 -15.62 4.42 0.74
C GLY A 257 -14.97 4.25 -0.64
N ILE A 258 -15.00 3.04 -1.20
CA ILE A 258 -14.54 2.78 -2.56
C ILE A 258 -15.40 3.55 -3.57
N PHE A 259 -16.72 3.51 -3.44
CA PHE A 259 -17.64 4.25 -4.32
C PHE A 259 -17.46 5.76 -4.20
N PHE A 260 -17.25 6.28 -3.00
CA PHE A 260 -16.88 7.67 -2.79
C PHE A 260 -15.61 8.04 -3.58
N CYS A 261 -14.52 7.30 -3.42
CA CYS A 261 -13.26 7.57 -4.12
C CYS A 261 -13.41 7.45 -5.65
N PHE A 262 -14.16 6.48 -6.15
CA PHE A 262 -14.42 6.32 -7.57
C PHE A 262 -15.25 7.48 -8.11
N GLY A 263 -16.31 7.89 -7.41
CA GLY A 263 -17.13 9.03 -7.76
C GLY A 263 -16.32 10.32 -7.83
N VAL A 264 -15.54 10.62 -6.78
CA VAL A 264 -14.64 11.78 -6.76
C VAL A 264 -13.63 11.71 -7.91
N SER A 265 -13.02 10.55 -8.14
CA SER A 265 -12.01 10.38 -9.19
C SER A 265 -12.60 10.57 -10.60
N PHE A 266 -13.83 10.12 -10.81
CA PHE A 266 -14.54 10.31 -12.06
C PHE A 266 -14.86 11.80 -12.32
N LEU A 267 -15.34 12.52 -11.31
CA LEU A 267 -15.59 13.95 -11.40
C LEU A 267 -14.31 14.75 -11.63
N LEU A 268 -13.20 14.40 -10.95
CA LEU A 268 -11.91 15.07 -11.08
C LEU A 268 -11.21 14.80 -12.42
N LYS A 269 -11.49 13.66 -13.06
CA LYS A 269 -10.88 13.30 -14.36
C LYS A 269 -11.05 14.40 -15.41
N ARG A 270 -12.18 15.12 -15.41
CA ARG A 270 -12.47 16.20 -16.36
C ARG A 270 -11.49 17.37 -16.30
N TYR A 271 -10.88 17.61 -15.12
CA TYR A 271 -9.93 18.72 -14.92
C TYR A 271 -8.48 18.38 -15.28
N ASN A 272 -8.19 17.12 -15.60
CA ASN A 272 -6.88 16.61 -16.02
C ASN A 272 -5.72 17.06 -15.10
N ILE A 273 -5.90 16.95 -13.77
CA ILE A 273 -4.94 17.41 -12.75
C ILE A 273 -3.70 16.52 -12.78
N SER A 274 -2.62 17.01 -13.40
CA SER A 274 -1.36 16.28 -13.61
C SER A 274 -0.73 15.77 -12.31
N LEU A 275 -0.85 16.55 -11.22
CA LEU A 275 -0.35 16.17 -9.90
C LEU A 275 -0.99 14.90 -9.37
N LEU A 276 -2.32 14.75 -9.51
CA LEU A 276 -3.02 13.53 -9.07
C LEU A 276 -2.57 12.30 -9.87
N TYR A 277 -2.39 12.45 -11.17
CA TYR A 277 -1.82 11.36 -11.99
C TYR A 277 -0.40 11.02 -11.58
N TYR A 278 0.41 12.02 -11.26
CA TYR A 278 1.78 11.82 -10.78
C TYR A 278 1.80 11.06 -9.45
N ILE A 279 1.01 11.48 -8.45
CA ILE A 279 0.87 10.81 -7.16
C ILE A 279 0.41 9.36 -7.34
N GLY A 280 -0.67 9.13 -8.11
CA GLY A 280 -1.23 7.78 -8.32
C GLY A 280 -0.26 6.81 -9.01
N ASN A 281 0.59 7.32 -9.90
CA ASN A 281 1.62 6.54 -10.58
C ASN A 281 2.85 6.25 -9.71
N HIS A 282 3.07 7.03 -8.63
CA HIS A 282 4.18 6.86 -7.69
C HIS A 282 3.73 6.34 -6.32
N SER A 283 2.50 5.82 -6.22
CA SER A 283 1.91 5.34 -4.97
C SER A 283 2.78 4.31 -4.24
N PHE A 284 3.54 3.45 -4.96
CA PHE A 284 4.47 2.50 -4.34
C PHE A 284 5.65 3.21 -3.67
N THR A 285 6.23 4.25 -4.28
CA THR A 285 7.34 5.00 -3.67
C THR A 285 6.87 5.76 -2.44
N ILE A 286 5.66 6.33 -2.47
CA ILE A 286 5.05 6.96 -1.30
C ILE A 286 4.83 5.93 -0.20
N LEU A 287 4.27 4.74 -0.51
CA LEU A 287 4.10 3.64 0.43
C LEU A 287 5.43 3.24 1.09
N ALA A 288 6.53 3.21 0.32
CA ALA A 288 7.84 2.78 0.84
C ALA A 288 8.52 3.84 1.74
N LEU A 289 8.31 5.13 1.48
CA LEU A 289 9.11 6.19 2.10
C LEU A 289 8.35 7.11 3.05
N HIS A 290 7.02 7.08 3.15
CA HIS A 290 6.25 8.04 3.95
C HIS A 290 6.63 8.01 5.44
N PHE A 291 6.82 6.83 6.05
CA PHE A 291 7.26 6.74 7.45
C PHE A 291 8.67 7.28 7.68
N PHE A 292 9.56 7.08 6.70
CA PHE A 292 10.88 7.68 6.74
C PHE A 292 10.79 9.21 6.64
N SER A 293 9.93 9.70 5.75
CA SER A 293 9.71 11.14 5.58
C SER A 293 9.09 11.78 6.83
N PHE A 294 8.28 11.06 7.58
CA PHE A 294 7.73 11.55 8.84
C PHE A 294 8.81 11.89 9.87
N LYS A 295 9.95 11.20 9.86
CA LYS A 295 11.06 11.48 10.79
C LYS A 295 11.62 12.90 10.65
N ILE A 296 11.45 13.54 9.50
CA ILE A 296 11.84 14.95 9.28
C ILE A 296 11.01 15.88 10.17
N ILE A 297 9.70 15.67 10.23
CA ILE A 297 8.82 16.46 11.08
C ILE A 297 9.02 16.08 12.55
N SER A 298 9.24 14.79 12.86
CA SER A 298 9.59 14.36 14.21
C SER A 298 10.86 15.04 14.71
N LEU A 299 11.91 15.15 13.89
CA LEU A 299 13.13 15.92 14.23
C LEU A 299 12.83 17.39 14.52
N TRP A 300 11.98 18.01 13.70
CA TRP A 300 11.58 19.40 13.90
C TRP A 300 10.85 19.60 15.23
N ILE A 301 9.91 18.68 15.57
CA ILE A 301 9.19 18.71 16.84
C ILE A 301 10.14 18.53 18.04
N ILE A 302 11.07 17.57 17.94
CA ILE A 302 12.08 17.30 18.97
C ILE A 302 12.93 18.54 19.20
N TYR A 303 13.38 19.20 18.14
CA TYR A 303 14.20 20.40 18.23
C TYR A 303 13.48 21.56 18.90
N ILE A 304 12.24 21.88 18.48
CA ILE A 304 11.47 23.00 19.03
C ILE A 304 11.07 22.77 20.50
N ASN A 305 10.72 21.53 20.85
CA ASN A 305 10.25 21.22 22.20
C ASN A 305 11.36 20.71 23.13
N HIS A 306 12.62 20.77 22.70
CA HIS A 306 13.80 20.31 23.46
C HIS A 306 13.64 18.88 24.01
N LEU A 307 13.03 17.97 23.21
CA LEU A 307 12.82 16.58 23.59
C LEU A 307 14.09 15.74 23.37
N SER A 308 14.17 14.58 24.01
CA SER A 308 15.23 13.61 23.74
C SER A 308 15.17 13.11 22.30
N LEU A 309 16.33 12.84 21.67
CA LEU A 309 16.42 12.23 20.34
C LEU A 309 15.73 10.86 20.26
N ASP A 310 15.57 10.17 21.39
CA ASP A 310 14.87 8.88 21.45
C ASP A 310 13.42 8.96 20.97
N TYR A 311 12.79 10.16 21.05
CA TYR A 311 11.45 10.39 20.49
C TYR A 311 11.37 10.14 18.97
N LEU A 312 12.51 10.08 18.26
CA LEU A 312 12.53 9.63 16.87
C LEU A 312 12.05 8.18 16.69
N GLY A 313 12.20 7.36 17.71
CA GLY A 313 11.70 5.96 17.71
C GLY A 313 10.18 5.86 17.79
N ILE A 314 9.47 6.90 18.15
CA ILE A 314 8.00 6.89 18.18
C ILE A 314 7.45 6.65 16.77
N PHE A 315 6.46 5.77 16.69
CA PHE A 315 5.86 5.35 15.44
C PHE A 315 4.32 5.39 15.52
N PRO A 316 3.63 5.87 14.49
CA PRO A 316 4.17 6.44 13.24
C PRO A 316 4.65 7.89 13.39
N VAL A 317 4.03 8.67 14.26
CA VAL A 317 4.24 10.11 14.51
C VAL A 317 4.31 10.40 16.01
N ILE A 318 4.87 11.53 16.41
CA ILE A 318 4.80 12.02 17.79
C ILE A 318 3.39 12.57 18.02
N GLU A 319 2.64 11.91 18.92
CA GLU A 319 1.25 12.27 19.24
C GLU A 319 1.16 13.46 20.23
N GLY A 320 -0.05 14.00 20.36
CA GLY A 320 -0.32 15.12 21.30
C GLY A 320 0.13 16.50 20.79
N CYS A 321 0.57 16.59 19.53
CA CYS A 321 1.00 17.83 18.90
C CYS A 321 -0.19 18.60 18.31
N ASN A 322 0.03 19.91 18.02
CA ASN A 322 -0.93 20.76 17.32
C ASN A 322 -1.31 20.16 15.96
N SER A 323 -2.56 20.37 15.53
CA SER A 323 -3.09 19.93 14.22
C SER A 323 -2.22 20.38 13.01
N ALA A 324 -1.50 21.48 13.14
CA ALA A 324 -0.55 21.94 12.12
C ALA A 324 0.56 20.90 11.83
N TYR A 325 1.03 20.16 12.84
CA TYR A 325 2.04 19.11 12.65
C TYR A 325 1.48 17.93 11.88
N TYR A 326 0.23 17.57 12.09
CA TYR A 326 -0.42 16.48 11.31
C TYR A 326 -0.50 16.82 9.82
N ILE A 327 -0.82 18.10 9.51
CA ILE A 327 -0.79 18.62 8.13
C ILE A 327 0.64 18.54 7.58
N ALA A 328 1.64 18.98 8.36
CA ALA A 328 3.05 18.92 7.96
C ALA A 328 3.52 17.47 7.70
N TYR A 329 3.19 16.52 8.59
CA TYR A 329 3.46 15.09 8.36
C TYR A 329 2.84 14.60 7.06
N THR A 330 1.58 14.96 6.80
CA THR A 330 0.88 14.57 5.56
C THR A 330 1.59 15.11 4.31
N ILE A 331 1.91 16.40 4.31
CA ILE A 331 2.60 17.05 3.17
C ILE A 331 3.97 16.40 2.95
N VAL A 332 4.78 16.30 3.99
CA VAL A 332 6.14 15.73 3.89
C VAL A 332 6.09 14.26 3.51
N GLY A 333 5.15 13.49 4.05
CA GLY A 333 4.95 12.08 3.72
C GLY A 333 4.56 11.81 2.27
N ILE A 334 3.97 12.79 1.58
CA ILE A 334 3.61 12.68 0.17
C ILE A 334 4.75 13.25 -0.72
N PHE A 335 5.20 14.48 -0.45
CA PHE A 335 6.06 15.21 -1.38
C PHE A 335 7.53 14.79 -1.32
N ILE A 336 8.08 14.43 -0.16
CA ILE A 336 9.46 13.94 -0.06
C ILE A 336 9.69 12.64 -0.87
N PRO A 337 8.83 11.60 -0.78
CA PRO A 337 8.94 10.44 -1.65
C PRO A 337 8.85 10.77 -3.14
N LEU A 338 8.00 11.72 -3.52
CA LEU A 338 7.87 12.14 -4.92
C LEU A 338 9.12 12.87 -5.41
N PHE A 339 9.68 13.76 -4.58
CA PHE A 339 10.93 14.45 -4.83
C PHE A 339 12.09 13.45 -5.00
N PHE A 340 12.22 12.51 -4.08
CA PHE A 340 13.18 11.42 -4.19
C PHE A 340 13.02 10.63 -5.49
N SER A 341 11.80 10.27 -5.88
CA SER A 341 11.52 9.56 -7.13
C SER A 341 11.90 10.37 -8.36
N PHE A 342 11.74 11.69 -8.32
CA PHE A 342 12.12 12.60 -9.41
C PHE A 342 13.63 12.63 -9.57
N PHE A 343 14.40 12.91 -8.49
CA PHE A 343 15.85 12.97 -8.54
C PHE A 343 16.50 11.63 -8.87
N TYR A 344 16.00 10.56 -8.29
CA TYR A 344 16.47 9.20 -8.62
C TYR A 344 16.37 8.93 -10.14
N ARG A 345 15.26 9.32 -10.76
CA ARG A 345 15.11 9.16 -12.23
C ARG A 345 16.07 10.04 -13.02
N LEU A 346 16.31 11.26 -12.58
CA LEU A 346 17.29 12.13 -13.22
C LEU A 346 18.70 11.54 -13.11
N PHE A 347 19.06 11.08 -11.91
CA PHE A 347 20.35 10.42 -11.68
C PHE A 347 20.53 9.17 -12.56
N VAL A 348 19.57 8.26 -12.57
CA VAL A 348 19.62 7.05 -13.42
C VAL A 348 19.74 7.41 -14.90
N LYS A 349 19.01 8.42 -15.38
CA LYS A 349 19.13 8.89 -16.78
C LYS A 349 20.52 9.44 -17.07
N ALA A 350 21.11 10.20 -16.15
CA ALA A 350 22.46 10.75 -16.31
C ALA A 350 23.51 9.64 -16.37
N VAL A 351 23.44 8.69 -15.43
CA VAL A 351 24.33 7.52 -15.39
C VAL A 351 24.23 6.67 -16.66
N VAL A 352 23.02 6.34 -17.08
CA VAL A 352 22.80 5.57 -18.31
C VAL A 352 23.34 6.32 -19.53
N LYS A 353 23.14 7.63 -19.60
CA LYS A 353 23.69 8.48 -20.68
C LYS A 353 25.22 8.44 -20.67
N SER A 354 25.84 8.57 -19.49
CA SER A 354 27.30 8.52 -19.34
C SER A 354 27.88 7.15 -19.76
N ILE A 355 27.21 6.04 -19.38
CA ILE A 355 27.62 4.68 -19.75
C ILE A 355 27.50 4.46 -21.27
N LEU A 356 26.45 4.96 -21.91
CA LEU A 356 26.27 4.84 -23.37
C LEU A 356 27.27 5.67 -24.16
N HIS A 357 27.94 6.66 -23.56
CA HIS A 357 29.02 7.43 -24.17
C HIS A 357 30.41 6.81 -24.00
N ILE A 358 30.55 5.68 -23.29
CA ILE A 358 31.82 4.94 -23.19
C ILE A 358 32.07 4.20 -24.53
N PRO A 359 33.16 4.48 -25.28
CA PRO A 359 33.38 3.96 -26.62
C PRO A 359 33.37 2.44 -26.73
N LEU A 360 33.75 1.71 -25.65
CA LEU A 360 33.73 0.24 -25.60
C LEU A 360 32.32 -0.37 -25.69
N ILE A 361 31.32 0.29 -25.13
CA ILE A 361 29.93 -0.23 -25.11
C ILE A 361 29.21 0.09 -26.43
N CYS A 362 29.58 1.20 -27.08
CA CYS A 362 29.03 1.54 -28.39
C CYS A 362 29.38 0.53 -29.49
N ASN A 363 30.51 -0.16 -29.35
CA ASN A 363 30.96 -1.19 -30.32
C ASN A 363 30.28 -2.55 -30.09
N ILE A 364 29.88 -2.87 -28.87
CA ILE A 364 29.18 -4.15 -28.54
C ILE A 364 27.70 -4.09 -28.94
N LEU A 365 27.07 -2.91 -28.94
CA LEU A 365 25.65 -2.74 -29.31
C LEU A 365 25.44 -2.53 -30.84
N LYS A 366 26.52 -2.46 -31.63
CA LYS A 366 26.47 -2.36 -33.09
C LYS A 366 26.78 -3.69 -33.79
N GLN A 367 27.12 -4.73 -33.07
CA GLN A 367 27.17 -6.13 -33.50
C GLN A 367 25.89 -6.87 -33.05
#